data_b054b803f3945281c0ee7df1f3ee3a07
#
_entry.id   b054b803f3945281c0ee7df1f3ee3a07
#
_cell.length_a   1.000
_cell.length_b   1.000
_cell.length_c   1.000
_cell.angle_alpha   90.00
_cell.angle_beta   90.00
_cell.angle_gamma   90.00
#
_symmetry.space_group_name_H-M   'P 1'
#
loop_
_entity.id
_entity.type
_entity.pdbx_description
1 polymer ?
#
loop_
_entity_poly.entity_id
_entity_poly.type
_entity_poly.pdbx_seq_one_letter_code
_entity_poly.pdbx_strand_id
1 'polypeptide(L)'
;MHLMKEKMTFDIKARASNDLMEKLKWGQLATAPGQVGIWSLLEPAGIQNHAPQLCWTDDKTLVCVWMAGGQEGTSGMSIYGASLTEGKTAWGRPKLISQNSNCSEQNPLLFKGGDGRLHLIHTAQTARDPSDKSWEQPGVPFSMQWTAQLHHQSTERWGARWTKSELLMTENAFCRNPPFTLSNGNYLLPIYKSLVSGGAFGDDHSQVIQLNADAIKSSGFVDIPDSKGRVHGSIVPSADGLSLLQFFRSRRADKVYRSSGSLDGENWTSPISVDLPNNNSSIQCLRLRNGLLAIVFNRFGLPQQPESEEWGSAQWPMTRWPLSVAISEDDGLSWPWIRDIDYSQGFAGQANWQRNGQLAYPSIVEGNLGDLHIAYSWGARAAIRYVCLRVEEVVGYSF
;
A
#
# COMPACT_ATOMS: atom_id res chain seq x y z
N MET A 1 -0.29 36.41 -32.70
CA MET A 1 0.42 35.19 -32.38
C MET A 1 0.12 34.63 -30.97
N HIS A 2 -0.05 35.47 -29.94
CA HIS A 2 -0.34 35.07 -28.57
C HIS A 2 -1.75 34.47 -28.40
N LEU A 3 -2.78 35.10 -29.00
CA LEU A 3 -4.19 34.62 -28.94
C LEU A 3 -4.43 33.28 -29.67
N MET A 4 -3.67 32.99 -30.73
CA MET A 4 -3.77 31.71 -31.41
C MET A 4 -3.13 30.55 -30.62
N LYS A 5 -2.05 30.83 -29.86
CA LYS A 5 -1.42 29.81 -29.00
C LYS A 5 -2.32 29.42 -27.84
N GLU A 6 -3.04 30.35 -27.22
CA GLU A 6 -3.98 30.06 -26.13
C GLU A 6 -5.19 29.24 -26.59
N LYS A 7 -5.75 29.57 -27.79
CA LYS A 7 -6.86 28.79 -28.35
C LYS A 7 -6.47 27.36 -28.71
N MET A 8 -5.29 27.15 -29.29
CA MET A 8 -4.79 25.83 -29.63
C MET A 8 -4.53 24.97 -28.37
N THR A 9 -4.00 25.57 -27.30
CA THR A 9 -3.73 24.85 -26.04
C THR A 9 -5.03 24.45 -25.34
N PHE A 10 -6.07 25.25 -25.42
CA PHE A 10 -7.37 24.94 -24.81
C PHE A 10 -8.11 23.83 -25.57
N ASP A 11 -8.12 23.86 -26.90
CA ASP A 11 -8.74 22.82 -27.74
C ASP A 11 -8.02 21.46 -27.63
N ILE A 12 -6.71 21.46 -27.52
CA ILE A 12 -5.92 20.22 -27.32
C ILE A 12 -6.21 19.61 -25.96
N LYS A 13 -6.33 20.42 -24.90
CA LYS A 13 -6.68 19.92 -23.55
C LYS A 13 -8.12 19.38 -23.51
N ALA A 14 -9.07 20.05 -24.12
CA ALA A 14 -10.45 19.59 -24.18
C ALA A 14 -10.59 18.28 -24.97
N ARG A 15 -9.94 18.18 -26.12
CA ARG A 15 -9.93 16.96 -26.94
C ARG A 15 -9.18 15.81 -26.26
N ALA A 16 -8.06 16.07 -25.63
CA ALA A 16 -7.30 15.04 -24.91
C ALA A 16 -8.08 14.51 -23.70
N SER A 17 -8.80 15.36 -22.95
CA SER A 17 -9.61 14.91 -21.81
C SER A 17 -10.81 14.07 -22.25
N ASN A 18 -11.53 14.48 -23.31
CA ASN A 18 -12.69 13.74 -23.82
C ASN A 18 -12.26 12.39 -24.44
N ASP A 19 -11.21 12.39 -25.26
CA ASP A 19 -10.70 11.18 -25.89
C ASP A 19 -10.08 10.22 -24.85
N LEU A 20 -9.47 10.75 -23.79
CA LEU A 20 -8.93 9.97 -22.71
C LEU A 20 -10.04 9.35 -21.84
N MET A 21 -11.10 10.07 -21.54
CA MET A 21 -12.24 9.56 -20.77
C MET A 21 -13.02 8.49 -21.54
N GLU A 22 -13.13 8.62 -22.87
CA GLU A 22 -13.70 7.57 -23.71
C GLU A 22 -12.81 6.33 -23.83
N LYS A 23 -11.48 6.51 -23.87
CA LYS A 23 -10.51 5.40 -23.98
C LYS A 23 -10.22 4.72 -22.67
N LEU A 24 -10.28 5.43 -21.55
CA LEU A 24 -9.93 4.86 -20.23
C LEU A 24 -10.97 3.89 -19.69
N LYS A 25 -12.20 3.88 -20.17
CA LYS A 25 -13.25 2.96 -19.69
C LYS A 25 -12.97 2.44 -18.27
N TRP A 26 -13.24 3.24 -17.26
CA TRP A 26 -12.93 2.94 -15.88
C TRP A 26 -13.29 1.49 -15.52
N GLY A 27 -12.37 0.80 -14.85
CA GLY A 27 -12.51 -0.59 -14.46
C GLY A 27 -12.23 -1.61 -15.56
N GLN A 28 -12.25 -1.26 -16.84
CA GLN A 28 -12.07 -2.20 -17.93
C GLN A 28 -10.66 -2.81 -17.92
N LEU A 29 -10.58 -4.14 -17.99
CA LEU A 29 -9.31 -4.84 -18.20
C LEU A 29 -8.82 -4.62 -19.62
N ALA A 30 -7.56 -4.30 -19.78
CA ALA A 30 -6.94 -3.99 -21.05
C ALA A 30 -5.51 -4.56 -21.14
N THR A 31 -5.06 -4.75 -22.38
CA THR A 31 -3.65 -4.97 -22.72
C THR A 31 -3.23 -3.87 -23.68
N ALA A 32 -1.97 -3.44 -23.63
CA ALA A 32 -1.45 -2.48 -24.59
C ALA A 32 0.02 -2.81 -24.93
N PRO A 33 0.46 -2.55 -26.19
CA PRO A 33 1.86 -2.69 -26.54
C PRO A 33 2.76 -1.88 -25.59
N GLY A 34 3.85 -2.49 -25.12
CA GLY A 34 4.79 -1.87 -24.19
C GLY A 34 4.32 -1.75 -22.74
N GLN A 35 3.11 -2.22 -22.42
CA GLN A 35 2.63 -2.36 -21.05
C GLN A 35 2.82 -3.80 -20.57
N VAL A 36 3.09 -3.97 -19.28
CA VAL A 36 3.27 -5.27 -18.65
C VAL A 36 1.92 -5.86 -18.26
N GLY A 37 1.67 -7.11 -18.66
CA GLY A 37 0.50 -7.87 -18.22
C GLY A 37 -0.85 -7.29 -18.68
N ILE A 38 -1.90 -7.70 -17.97
CA ILE A 38 -3.26 -7.14 -18.08
C ILE A 38 -3.40 -6.04 -17.03
N TRP A 39 -3.96 -4.91 -17.38
CA TRP A 39 -4.10 -3.78 -16.45
C TRP A 39 -5.49 -3.14 -16.50
N SER A 40 -5.81 -2.38 -15.48
CA SER A 40 -7.02 -1.56 -15.40
C SER A 40 -6.78 -0.34 -14.52
N LEU A 41 -7.49 0.75 -14.79
CA LEU A 41 -7.67 1.85 -13.85
C LEU A 41 -9.04 1.74 -13.21
N LEU A 42 -9.09 1.53 -11.90
CA LEU A 42 -10.33 1.49 -11.15
C LEU A 42 -11.00 2.88 -11.17
N GLU A 43 -12.32 2.91 -11.24
CA GLU A 43 -13.07 4.16 -11.16
C GLU A 43 -12.73 4.91 -9.86
N PRO A 44 -12.28 6.18 -9.93
CA PRO A 44 -11.94 6.94 -8.74
C PRO A 44 -13.15 7.17 -7.83
N ALA A 45 -12.99 7.00 -6.53
CA ALA A 45 -14.03 7.28 -5.54
C ALA A 45 -13.94 8.70 -4.95
N GLY A 46 -12.88 9.42 -5.22
CA GLY A 46 -12.65 10.80 -4.78
C GLY A 46 -11.52 11.47 -5.56
N ILE A 47 -11.18 12.70 -5.17
CA ILE A 47 -10.07 13.46 -5.79
C ILE A 47 -8.75 12.73 -5.57
N GLN A 48 -8.53 12.20 -4.36
CA GLN A 48 -7.39 11.35 -4.02
C GLN A 48 -7.87 9.91 -3.82
N ASN A 49 -7.12 8.95 -4.37
CA ASN A 49 -7.31 7.51 -4.23
C ASN A 49 -5.97 6.89 -3.86
N HIS A 50 -5.87 6.31 -2.66
CA HIS A 50 -4.56 5.93 -2.13
C HIS A 50 -4.60 4.64 -1.31
N ALA A 51 -3.43 4.03 -1.14
CA ALA A 51 -3.19 2.87 -0.28
C ALA A 51 -4.12 1.69 -0.57
N PRO A 52 -4.20 1.20 -1.83
CA PRO A 52 -5.01 0.03 -2.14
C PRO A 52 -4.49 -1.22 -1.43
N GLN A 53 -5.42 -2.13 -1.14
CA GLN A 53 -5.10 -3.47 -0.66
C GLN A 53 -6.03 -4.47 -1.35
N LEU A 54 -5.43 -5.52 -1.91
CA LEU A 54 -6.12 -6.61 -2.60
C LEU A 54 -6.40 -7.76 -1.64
N CYS A 55 -7.55 -8.41 -1.82
CA CYS A 55 -7.92 -9.61 -1.08
C CYS A 55 -8.81 -10.51 -1.93
N TRP A 56 -8.51 -11.80 -1.97
CA TRP A 56 -9.44 -12.80 -2.45
C TRP A 56 -10.49 -13.05 -1.36
N THR A 57 -11.75 -12.74 -1.64
CA THR A 57 -12.86 -12.96 -0.70
C THR A 57 -13.45 -14.39 -0.83
N ASP A 58 -13.28 -14.97 -1.99
CA ASP A 58 -13.54 -16.35 -2.37
C ASP A 58 -12.66 -16.72 -3.57
N ASP A 59 -12.77 -17.95 -4.07
CA ASP A 59 -11.94 -18.46 -5.17
C ASP A 59 -12.14 -17.71 -6.51
N LYS A 60 -13.17 -16.86 -6.60
CA LYS A 60 -13.59 -16.20 -7.85
C LYS A 60 -13.68 -14.69 -7.77
N THR A 61 -13.58 -14.12 -6.58
CA THR A 61 -13.82 -12.68 -6.36
C THR A 61 -12.62 -12.03 -5.71
N LEU A 62 -11.92 -11.22 -6.50
CA LEU A 62 -10.86 -10.34 -6.04
C LEU A 62 -11.46 -8.99 -5.67
N VAL A 63 -11.19 -8.52 -4.46
CA VAL A 63 -11.60 -7.19 -3.97
C VAL A 63 -10.38 -6.31 -3.78
N CYS A 64 -10.49 -5.06 -4.20
CA CYS A 64 -9.58 -3.99 -3.87
C CYS A 64 -10.27 -3.02 -2.93
N VAL A 65 -9.68 -2.74 -1.78
CA VAL A 65 -10.11 -1.67 -0.87
C VAL A 65 -9.06 -0.57 -0.87
N TRP A 66 -9.49 0.70 -0.75
CA TRP A 66 -8.57 1.85 -0.71
C TRP A 66 -9.18 3.02 0.03
N MET A 67 -8.36 3.95 0.47
CA MET A 67 -8.82 5.23 0.98
C MET A 67 -9.03 6.22 -0.16
N ALA A 68 -10.14 6.97 -0.12
CA ALA A 68 -10.41 8.00 -1.11
C ALA A 68 -11.18 9.18 -0.51
N GLY A 69 -10.99 10.36 -1.10
CA GLY A 69 -11.66 11.59 -0.64
C GLY A 69 -11.01 12.84 -1.21
N GLY A 70 -11.08 13.92 -0.46
CA GLY A 70 -10.49 15.22 -0.82
C GLY A 70 -8.98 15.23 -0.62
N GLN A 71 -8.53 15.31 0.61
CA GLN A 71 -7.12 15.36 0.97
C GLN A 71 -6.82 14.42 2.14
N GLU A 72 -5.69 13.72 2.07
CA GLU A 72 -5.19 12.92 3.19
C GLU A 72 -5.04 13.76 4.47
N GLY A 73 -5.46 13.22 5.60
CA GLY A 73 -5.45 13.90 6.89
C GLY A 73 -6.71 14.73 7.18
N THR A 74 -7.65 14.84 6.25
CA THR A 74 -8.94 15.53 6.44
C THR A 74 -10.10 14.55 6.60
N SER A 75 -11.24 15.03 7.15
CA SER A 75 -12.45 14.22 7.38
C SER A 75 -13.15 13.72 6.11
N GLY A 76 -12.73 14.24 4.93
CA GLY A 76 -13.24 13.76 3.65
C GLY A 76 -12.63 12.44 3.16
N MET A 77 -11.62 11.88 3.87
CA MET A 77 -11.02 10.59 3.54
C MET A 77 -11.82 9.46 4.16
N SER A 78 -12.29 8.55 3.32
CA SER A 78 -13.15 7.41 3.68
C SER A 78 -12.66 6.13 3.00
N ILE A 79 -13.15 4.97 3.43
CA ILE A 79 -12.76 3.68 2.85
C ILE A 79 -13.78 3.24 1.81
N TYR A 80 -13.26 2.93 0.63
CA TYR A 80 -14.00 2.40 -0.51
C TYR A 80 -13.46 1.05 -0.94
N GLY A 81 -14.26 0.34 -1.75
CA GLY A 81 -13.80 -0.91 -2.36
C GLY A 81 -14.59 -1.25 -3.62
N ALA A 82 -13.94 -2.00 -4.48
CA ALA A 82 -14.50 -2.55 -5.72
C ALA A 82 -14.09 -4.01 -5.88
N SER A 83 -14.82 -4.76 -6.69
CA SER A 83 -14.51 -6.17 -6.95
C SER A 83 -14.37 -6.48 -8.43
N LEU A 84 -13.51 -7.44 -8.72
CA LEU A 84 -13.38 -8.13 -10.00
C LEU A 84 -13.74 -9.60 -9.79
N THR A 85 -14.77 -10.09 -10.47
CA THR A 85 -15.19 -11.49 -10.38
C THR A 85 -14.71 -12.25 -11.62
N GLU A 86 -14.33 -13.50 -11.44
CA GLU A 86 -13.93 -14.41 -12.53
C GLU A 86 -14.91 -14.34 -13.72
N GLY A 87 -14.36 -14.31 -14.93
CA GLY A 87 -15.12 -14.17 -16.17
C GLY A 87 -15.64 -12.77 -16.48
N LYS A 88 -15.45 -11.79 -15.59
CA LYS A 88 -15.71 -10.40 -15.88
C LYS A 88 -14.50 -9.72 -16.51
N THR A 89 -14.78 -8.78 -17.40
CA THR A 89 -13.76 -7.99 -18.10
C THR A 89 -13.56 -6.59 -17.50
N ALA A 90 -14.24 -6.32 -16.39
CA ALA A 90 -14.15 -5.03 -15.72
C ALA A 90 -14.36 -5.15 -14.21
N TRP A 91 -13.67 -4.29 -13.46
CA TRP A 91 -13.94 -4.02 -12.06
C TRP A 91 -15.32 -3.37 -11.88
N GLY A 92 -15.99 -3.70 -10.80
CA GLY A 92 -17.20 -3.02 -10.38
C GLY A 92 -16.93 -1.58 -9.96
N ARG A 93 -18.00 -0.78 -9.82
CA ARG A 93 -17.92 0.58 -9.29
C ARG A 93 -17.52 0.58 -7.81
N PRO A 94 -16.81 1.63 -7.35
CA PRO A 94 -16.46 1.76 -5.95
C PRO A 94 -17.70 1.88 -5.06
N LYS A 95 -17.66 1.20 -3.92
CA LYS A 95 -18.68 1.27 -2.87
C LYS A 95 -18.06 1.83 -1.62
N LEU A 96 -18.75 2.76 -0.95
CA LEU A 96 -18.37 3.25 0.36
C LEU A 96 -18.51 2.11 1.39
N ILE A 97 -17.46 1.89 2.18
CA ILE A 97 -17.43 0.84 3.23
C ILE A 97 -17.44 1.48 4.61
N SER A 98 -16.60 2.48 4.84
CA SER A 98 -16.49 3.19 6.12
C SER A 98 -16.35 4.68 5.90
N GLN A 99 -16.93 5.46 6.79
CA GLN A 99 -16.85 6.92 6.81
C GLN A 99 -16.99 7.43 8.24
N ASN A 100 -16.08 8.35 8.61
CA ASN A 100 -16.14 9.04 9.89
C ASN A 100 -15.88 10.55 9.68
N SER A 101 -16.87 11.38 10.03
CA SER A 101 -16.79 12.84 9.84
C SER A 101 -15.74 13.53 10.73
N ASN A 102 -15.24 12.86 11.77
CA ASN A 102 -14.25 13.41 12.70
C ASN A 102 -12.83 12.92 12.44
N CYS A 103 -12.66 11.95 11.54
CA CYS A 103 -11.39 11.31 11.27
C CYS A 103 -11.06 11.29 9.79
N SER A 104 -9.78 11.22 9.49
CA SER A 104 -9.27 10.79 8.21
C SER A 104 -9.04 9.28 8.25
N GLU A 105 -9.84 8.51 7.52
CA GLU A 105 -9.72 7.06 7.45
C GLU A 105 -8.69 6.67 6.40
N GLN A 106 -7.73 5.80 6.77
CA GLN A 106 -6.55 5.51 5.96
C GLN A 106 -6.15 4.04 6.02
N ASN A 107 -5.35 3.60 5.02
CA ASN A 107 -4.68 2.30 4.99
C ASN A 107 -5.61 1.12 5.31
N PRO A 108 -6.67 0.88 4.54
CA PRO A 108 -7.56 -0.25 4.78
C PRO A 108 -6.86 -1.59 4.52
N LEU A 109 -7.16 -2.58 5.35
CA LEU A 109 -6.71 -3.96 5.25
C LEU A 109 -7.93 -4.87 5.26
N LEU A 110 -8.19 -5.52 4.14
CA LEU A 110 -9.27 -6.51 4.00
C LEU A 110 -8.66 -7.92 4.04
N PHE A 111 -9.22 -8.80 4.84
CA PHE A 111 -8.83 -10.21 4.88
C PHE A 111 -10.02 -11.11 5.24
N LYS A 112 -9.92 -12.37 4.85
CA LYS A 112 -10.90 -13.38 5.21
C LYS A 112 -10.49 -14.01 6.54
N GLY A 113 -11.40 -13.97 7.51
CA GLY A 113 -11.19 -14.54 8.82
C GLY A 113 -11.35 -16.06 8.86
N GLY A 114 -10.80 -16.68 9.90
CA GLY A 114 -11.00 -18.10 10.21
C GLY A 114 -12.47 -18.42 10.55
N ASP A 115 -13.23 -17.42 10.96
CA ASP A 115 -14.69 -17.48 11.16
C ASP A 115 -15.49 -17.44 9.84
N GLY A 116 -14.80 -17.35 8.70
CA GLY A 116 -15.38 -17.27 7.37
C GLY A 116 -15.89 -15.88 6.95
N ARG A 117 -15.83 -14.89 7.84
CA ARG A 117 -16.22 -13.50 7.56
C ARG A 117 -15.11 -12.73 6.86
N LEU A 118 -15.47 -11.62 6.26
CA LEU A 118 -14.51 -10.61 5.81
C LEU A 118 -14.33 -9.57 6.91
N HIS A 119 -13.09 -9.30 7.25
CA HIS A 119 -12.70 -8.32 8.22
C HIS A 119 -11.99 -7.16 7.53
N LEU A 120 -12.34 -5.95 7.92
CA LEU A 120 -11.67 -4.73 7.53
C LEU A 120 -11.07 -4.07 8.76
N ILE A 121 -9.74 -3.89 8.74
CA ILE A 121 -9.03 -3.04 9.70
C ILE A 121 -8.56 -1.81 8.94
N HIS A 122 -8.69 -0.63 9.53
CA HIS A 122 -8.17 0.59 8.95
C HIS A 122 -7.67 1.54 10.04
N THR A 123 -6.84 2.47 9.66
CA THR A 123 -6.37 3.54 10.52
C THR A 123 -7.35 4.72 10.44
N ALA A 124 -7.71 5.31 11.57
CA ALA A 124 -8.45 6.55 11.66
C ALA A 124 -7.67 7.55 12.53
N GLN A 125 -7.18 8.63 11.93
CA GLN A 125 -6.53 9.71 12.66
C GLN A 125 -7.48 10.91 12.80
N THR A 126 -7.31 11.72 13.84
CA THR A 126 -8.06 12.97 14.00
C THR A 126 -7.95 13.79 12.72
N ALA A 127 -9.09 14.21 12.19
CA ALA A 127 -9.12 14.99 10.98
C ALA A 127 -8.56 16.40 11.22
N ARG A 128 -7.74 16.84 10.31
CA ARG A 128 -7.30 18.23 10.23
C ARG A 128 -8.38 19.07 9.53
N ASP A 129 -8.58 20.30 9.96
CA ASP A 129 -9.40 21.26 9.25
C ASP A 129 -8.79 21.52 7.85
N PRO A 130 -9.54 21.33 6.75
CA PRO A 130 -9.05 21.61 5.41
C PRO A 130 -8.62 23.07 5.19
N SER A 131 -9.17 24.00 5.97
CA SER A 131 -8.82 25.43 5.92
C SER A 131 -7.56 25.77 6.72
N ASP A 132 -7.12 24.89 7.63
CA ASP A 132 -5.89 25.07 8.38
C ASP A 132 -4.68 24.82 7.47
N LYS A 133 -3.94 25.88 7.20
CA LYS A 133 -2.70 25.87 6.41
C LYS A 133 -1.44 25.99 7.26
N SER A 134 -1.54 25.81 8.56
CA SER A 134 -0.38 25.89 9.47
C SER A 134 0.71 24.88 9.08
N TRP A 135 0.33 23.75 8.47
CA TRP A 135 1.24 22.73 7.95
C TRP A 135 2.15 23.21 6.79
N GLU A 136 1.82 24.33 6.14
CA GLU A 136 2.68 24.96 5.14
C GLU A 136 3.91 25.64 5.78
N GLN A 137 3.88 25.83 7.11
CA GLN A 137 4.99 26.41 7.86
C GLN A 137 6.05 25.35 8.14
N PRO A 138 7.34 25.71 8.09
CA PRO A 138 8.42 24.78 8.44
C PRO A 138 8.26 24.23 9.86
N GLY A 139 8.43 22.90 10.00
CA GLY A 139 8.35 22.21 11.29
C GLY A 139 6.95 21.88 11.79
N VAL A 140 5.89 22.29 11.10
CA VAL A 140 4.52 21.89 11.44
C VAL A 140 4.17 20.57 10.74
N PRO A 141 3.75 19.50 11.46
CA PRO A 141 3.41 18.23 10.86
C PRO A 141 2.23 18.34 9.88
N PHE A 142 2.38 17.75 8.70
CA PHE A 142 1.32 17.68 7.69
C PHE A 142 0.10 16.87 8.18
N SER A 143 0.30 15.85 8.98
CA SER A 143 -0.77 14.99 9.46
C SER A 143 -0.62 14.73 10.96
N MET A 144 -1.74 14.42 11.60
CA MET A 144 -1.79 14.13 13.04
C MET A 144 -1.62 12.63 13.31
N GLN A 145 -0.55 12.03 12.77
CA GLN A 145 -0.34 10.58 12.82
C GLN A 145 -0.30 10.01 14.24
N TRP A 146 0.19 10.77 15.21
CA TRP A 146 0.21 10.35 16.62
C TRP A 146 -1.18 10.19 17.26
N THR A 147 -2.25 10.65 16.60
CA THR A 147 -3.65 10.47 17.06
C THR A 147 -4.31 9.26 16.42
N ALA A 148 -3.62 8.54 15.56
CA ALA A 148 -4.18 7.47 14.76
C ALA A 148 -4.57 6.26 15.62
N GLN A 149 -5.75 5.76 15.40
CA GLN A 149 -6.30 4.57 16.07
C GLN A 149 -6.66 3.53 15.01
N LEU A 150 -6.59 2.26 15.38
CA LEU A 150 -7.05 1.17 14.54
C LEU A 150 -8.52 0.89 14.79
N HIS A 151 -9.28 0.82 13.73
CA HIS A 151 -10.70 0.48 13.73
C HIS A 151 -10.93 -0.84 13.01
N HIS A 152 -11.93 -1.57 13.42
CA HIS A 152 -12.34 -2.85 12.88
C HIS A 152 -13.82 -2.89 12.56
N GLN A 153 -14.19 -3.55 11.48
CA GLN A 153 -15.55 -3.91 11.11
C GLN A 153 -15.54 -5.19 10.29
N SER A 154 -16.64 -5.91 10.23
CA SER A 154 -16.74 -7.16 9.50
C SER A 154 -18.02 -7.28 8.70
N THR A 155 -18.04 -8.21 7.75
CA THR A 155 -19.22 -8.58 6.98
C THR A 155 -19.19 -10.08 6.66
N GLU A 156 -20.34 -10.69 6.42
CA GLU A 156 -20.43 -12.12 6.06
C GLU A 156 -19.81 -12.41 4.69
N ARG A 157 -19.95 -11.49 3.75
CA ARG A 157 -19.42 -11.59 2.38
C ARG A 157 -19.34 -10.23 1.72
N TRP A 158 -18.56 -10.14 0.66
CA TRP A 158 -18.51 -8.93 -0.17
C TRP A 158 -19.90 -8.57 -0.72
N GLY A 159 -20.26 -7.30 -0.57
CA GLY A 159 -21.58 -6.78 -0.97
C GLY A 159 -22.68 -6.90 0.07
N ALA A 160 -22.48 -7.64 1.16
CA ALA A 160 -23.39 -7.63 2.31
C ALA A 160 -23.13 -6.39 3.19
N ARG A 161 -23.99 -6.18 4.19
CA ARG A 161 -23.87 -5.05 5.12
C ARG A 161 -22.69 -5.25 6.06
N TRP A 162 -21.89 -4.22 6.23
CA TRP A 162 -20.82 -4.15 7.21
C TRP A 162 -21.37 -3.90 8.61
N THR A 163 -20.73 -4.45 9.62
CA THR A 163 -20.97 -4.04 11.02
C THR A 163 -20.57 -2.58 11.21
N LYS A 164 -20.96 -2.00 12.32
CA LYS A 164 -20.44 -0.68 12.72
C LYS A 164 -18.92 -0.79 12.91
N SER A 165 -18.21 0.25 12.48
CA SER A 165 -16.78 0.38 12.75
C SER A 165 -16.57 0.63 14.25
N GLU A 166 -15.72 -0.17 14.87
CA GLU A 166 -15.40 -0.13 16.31
C GLU A 166 -13.90 0.01 16.50
N LEU A 167 -13.51 0.60 17.62
CA LEU A 167 -12.12 0.74 18.00
C LEU A 167 -11.51 -0.64 18.27
N LEU A 168 -10.46 -1.00 17.54
CA LEU A 168 -9.76 -2.29 17.71
C LEU A 168 -8.89 -2.30 18.98
N MET A 169 -8.31 -1.15 19.31
CA MET A 169 -7.43 -0.97 20.47
C MET A 169 -7.37 0.50 20.86
N THR A 170 -7.08 0.77 22.13
CA THR A 170 -7.03 2.14 22.68
C THR A 170 -5.74 2.88 22.36
N GLU A 171 -4.65 2.12 22.14
CA GLU A 171 -3.34 2.66 21.85
C GLU A 171 -3.24 3.16 20.40
N ASN A 172 -2.53 4.24 20.22
CA ASN A 172 -2.34 4.83 18.89
C ASN A 172 -1.38 4.00 18.05
N ALA A 173 -1.81 3.66 16.84
CA ALA A 173 -1.00 2.93 15.88
C ALA A 173 -1.48 3.15 14.45
N PHE A 174 -0.59 2.84 13.52
CA PHE A 174 -0.86 2.69 12.09
C PHE A 174 -0.69 1.25 11.63
N CYS A 175 -1.51 0.82 10.67
CA CYS A 175 -1.31 -0.40 9.91
C CYS A 175 -1.14 -0.08 8.41
N ARG A 176 -0.60 -1.03 7.63
CA ARG A 176 -0.50 -0.87 6.16
C ARG A 176 -0.53 -2.18 5.39
N ASN A 177 0.03 -3.25 5.91
CA ASN A 177 0.05 -4.55 5.25
C ASN A 177 -0.88 -5.53 5.99
N PRO A 178 -1.45 -6.50 5.27
CA PRO A 178 -2.43 -7.43 5.85
C PRO A 178 -1.82 -8.24 7.00
N PRO A 179 -2.66 -8.70 7.94
CA PRO A 179 -2.21 -9.59 8.99
C PRO A 179 -1.76 -10.94 8.41
N PHE A 180 -0.76 -11.54 9.04
CA PHE A 180 -0.30 -12.90 8.77
C PHE A 180 -1.09 -13.89 9.62
N THR A 181 -1.60 -14.97 9.02
CA THR A 181 -2.33 -16.02 9.74
C THR A 181 -1.37 -17.01 10.38
N LEU A 182 -1.43 -17.15 11.69
CA LEU A 182 -0.67 -18.13 12.46
C LEU A 182 -1.27 -19.55 12.33
N SER A 183 -0.48 -20.58 12.64
CA SER A 183 -0.92 -21.97 12.59
C SER A 183 -2.07 -22.30 13.55
N ASN A 184 -2.23 -21.54 14.61
CA ASN A 184 -3.34 -21.64 15.56
C ASN A 184 -4.62 -20.92 15.15
N GLY A 185 -4.66 -20.30 13.95
CA GLY A 185 -5.79 -19.53 13.42
C GLY A 185 -5.87 -18.07 13.89
N ASN A 186 -4.99 -17.62 14.77
CA ASN A 186 -4.82 -16.23 15.12
C ASN A 186 -4.05 -15.47 14.04
N TYR A 187 -3.96 -14.15 14.18
CA TYR A 187 -3.27 -13.29 13.23
C TYR A 187 -2.18 -12.46 13.92
N LEU A 188 -1.07 -12.25 13.20
CA LEU A 188 -0.08 -11.23 13.52
C LEU A 188 -0.32 -10.01 12.64
N LEU A 189 -0.73 -8.90 13.23
CA LEU A 189 -0.89 -7.63 12.53
C LEU A 189 0.37 -6.78 12.72
N PRO A 190 1.11 -6.50 11.62
CA PRO A 190 2.21 -5.55 11.69
C PRO A 190 1.66 -4.12 11.80
N ILE A 191 2.12 -3.41 12.79
CA ILE A 191 1.76 -2.02 13.06
C ILE A 191 3.02 -1.17 13.23
N TYR A 192 2.86 0.14 13.26
CA TYR A 192 3.90 1.02 13.72
C TYR A 192 3.31 2.14 14.57
N LYS A 193 4.10 2.63 15.50
CA LYS A 193 3.73 3.68 16.42
C LYS A 193 4.37 4.99 16.00
N SER A 194 3.57 6.02 15.83
CA SER A 194 4.05 7.38 15.59
C SER A 194 4.05 8.15 16.90
N LEU A 195 5.14 8.84 17.20
CA LEU A 195 5.29 9.64 18.40
C LEU A 195 4.99 11.11 18.11
N VAL A 196 4.45 11.83 19.12
CA VAL A 196 4.19 13.28 19.02
C VAL A 196 5.47 14.05 18.70
N SER A 197 6.60 13.64 19.29
CA SER A 197 7.91 14.28 19.11
C SER A 197 8.53 14.04 17.74
N GLY A 198 8.18 12.95 17.05
CA GLY A 198 8.84 12.51 15.82
C GLY A 198 7.87 12.29 14.67
N GLY A 199 6.71 11.74 14.93
CA GLY A 199 5.67 11.44 13.94
C GLY A 199 6.26 10.82 12.67
N ALA A 200 5.80 11.27 11.51
CA ALA A 200 6.33 10.83 10.22
C ALA A 200 7.78 11.24 9.94
N PHE A 201 8.44 11.92 10.87
CA PHE A 201 9.79 12.45 10.69
C PHE A 201 10.92 11.48 11.05
N GLY A 202 10.62 10.24 11.39
CA GLY A 202 11.64 9.20 11.54
C GLY A 202 11.69 8.51 12.90
N ASP A 203 10.99 9.02 13.91
CA ASP A 203 10.93 8.41 15.23
C ASP A 203 9.88 7.28 15.35
N ASP A 204 9.19 7.00 14.26
CA ASP A 204 8.28 5.85 14.19
C ASP A 204 9.04 4.54 14.39
N HIS A 205 8.46 3.61 15.13
CA HIS A 205 9.00 2.26 15.28
C HIS A 205 7.94 1.20 15.04
N SER A 206 8.38 0.03 14.60
CA SER A 206 7.50 -1.09 14.25
C SER A 206 7.25 -2.00 15.44
N GLN A 207 6.03 -2.50 15.49
CA GLN A 207 5.54 -3.49 16.44
C GLN A 207 4.68 -4.51 15.71
N VAL A 208 4.40 -5.63 16.37
CA VAL A 208 3.35 -6.56 15.98
C VAL A 208 2.37 -6.74 17.13
N ILE A 209 1.10 -6.98 16.79
CA ILE A 209 0.09 -7.41 17.75
C ILE A 209 -0.52 -8.71 17.28
N GLN A 210 -0.91 -9.57 18.22
CA GLN A 210 -1.65 -10.78 17.89
C GLN A 210 -3.15 -10.49 18.00
N LEU A 211 -3.91 -10.91 17.00
CA LEU A 211 -5.36 -10.90 17.00
C LEU A 211 -5.88 -12.32 17.03
N ASN A 212 -6.98 -12.57 17.73
CA ASN A 212 -7.68 -13.84 17.67
C ASN A 212 -8.40 -14.03 16.31
N ALA A 213 -9.02 -15.18 16.11
CA ALA A 213 -9.72 -15.52 14.86
C ALA A 213 -10.85 -14.54 14.48
N ASP A 214 -11.42 -13.83 15.46
CA ASP A 214 -12.46 -12.80 15.27
C ASP A 214 -11.87 -11.41 14.98
N ALA A 215 -10.55 -11.33 14.78
CA ALA A 215 -9.79 -10.09 14.56
C ALA A 215 -9.82 -9.09 15.73
N ILE A 216 -10.06 -9.55 16.94
CA ILE A 216 -9.98 -8.76 18.17
C ILE A 216 -8.55 -8.86 18.72
N LYS A 217 -7.98 -7.76 19.22
CA LYS A 217 -6.67 -7.75 19.87
C LYS A 217 -6.67 -8.72 21.05
N SER A 218 -5.73 -9.64 21.08
CA SER A 218 -5.61 -10.69 22.10
C SER A 218 -4.32 -10.63 22.91
N SER A 219 -3.27 -9.96 22.40
CA SER A 219 -1.97 -9.84 23.08
C SER A 219 -1.52 -8.40 23.23
N GLY A 220 -0.49 -8.19 24.03
CA GLY A 220 0.28 -6.95 24.10
C GLY A 220 1.00 -6.64 22.79
N PHE A 221 1.75 -5.53 22.82
CA PHE A 221 2.66 -5.17 21.72
C PHE A 221 3.97 -5.92 21.85
N VAL A 222 4.47 -6.41 20.72
CA VAL A 222 5.83 -6.93 20.60
C VAL A 222 6.63 -5.96 19.76
N ASP A 223 7.67 -5.38 20.35
CA ASP A 223 8.55 -4.45 19.66
C ASP A 223 9.44 -5.17 18.65
N ILE A 224 9.63 -4.57 17.50
CA ILE A 224 10.72 -4.95 16.61
C ILE A 224 11.96 -4.16 17.06
N PRO A 225 13.01 -4.81 17.57
CA PRO A 225 14.19 -4.12 18.10
C PRO A 225 14.85 -3.28 17.00
N ASP A 226 15.39 -2.12 17.35
CA ASP A 226 16.10 -1.19 16.47
C ASP A 226 15.34 -0.80 15.20
N SER A 227 14.01 -0.83 15.27
CA SER A 227 13.15 -0.56 14.11
C SER A 227 12.81 0.92 13.91
N LYS A 228 13.49 1.84 14.60
CA LYS A 228 13.27 3.26 14.41
C LYS A 228 13.34 3.64 12.93
N GLY A 229 12.28 4.28 12.42
CA GLY A 229 12.13 4.66 11.01
C GLY A 229 11.97 3.48 10.03
N ARG A 230 11.79 2.26 10.52
CA ARG A 230 11.46 1.08 9.73
C ARG A 230 9.98 0.77 9.96
N VAL A 231 9.14 1.08 8.99
CA VAL A 231 7.67 1.09 9.14
C VAL A 231 6.99 0.33 8.01
N HIS A 232 5.68 0.17 8.07
CA HIS A 232 4.89 -0.59 7.09
C HIS A 232 5.36 -2.04 6.95
N GLY A 233 5.60 -2.72 8.07
CA GLY A 233 6.01 -4.12 8.09
C GLY A 233 5.11 -5.00 7.22
N SER A 234 5.72 -5.92 6.46
CA SER A 234 5.04 -6.93 5.64
C SER A 234 5.54 -8.30 6.06
N ILE A 235 4.70 -9.11 6.70
CA ILE A 235 5.07 -10.42 7.27
C ILE A 235 4.80 -11.52 6.26
N VAL A 236 5.78 -12.41 6.08
CA VAL A 236 5.70 -13.64 5.29
C VAL A 236 6.41 -14.79 6.01
N PRO A 237 6.09 -16.07 5.76
CA PRO A 237 6.87 -17.17 6.31
C PRO A 237 8.21 -17.28 5.57
N SER A 238 9.25 -17.83 6.24
CA SER A 238 10.47 -18.29 5.59
C SER A 238 10.18 -19.46 4.63
N ALA A 239 11.07 -19.74 3.69
CA ALA A 239 10.90 -20.82 2.71
C ALA A 239 10.80 -22.20 3.36
N ASP A 240 11.53 -22.41 4.46
CA ASP A 240 11.53 -23.64 5.24
C ASP A 240 10.34 -23.74 6.23
N GLY A 241 9.57 -22.67 6.40
CA GLY A 241 8.44 -22.60 7.32
C GLY A 241 8.83 -22.60 8.80
N LEU A 242 10.10 -22.40 9.15
CA LEU A 242 10.60 -22.46 10.54
C LEU A 242 10.69 -21.08 11.20
N SER A 243 10.51 -20.01 10.46
CA SER A 243 10.53 -18.64 10.97
C SER A 243 9.59 -17.71 10.17
N LEU A 244 9.42 -16.51 10.67
CA LEU A 244 8.75 -15.41 10.00
C LEU A 244 9.79 -14.40 9.50
N LEU A 245 9.49 -13.75 8.41
CA LEU A 245 10.25 -12.63 7.87
C LEU A 245 9.34 -11.41 7.84
N GLN A 246 9.88 -10.24 8.22
CA GLN A 246 9.17 -8.99 8.11
C GLN A 246 10.01 -7.99 7.33
N PHE A 247 9.45 -7.45 6.26
CA PHE A 247 10.11 -6.45 5.40
C PHE A 247 9.55 -5.07 5.68
N PHE A 248 10.42 -4.06 5.64
CA PHE A 248 10.07 -2.69 6.03
C PHE A 248 10.43 -1.67 4.97
N ARG A 249 9.58 -0.67 4.83
CA ARG A 249 9.87 0.62 4.27
C ARG A 249 10.83 1.39 5.17
N SER A 250 11.71 2.20 4.60
CA SER A 250 12.67 3.04 5.33
C SER A 250 12.33 4.52 5.24
N ARG A 251 12.24 5.19 6.39
CA ARG A 251 12.11 6.65 6.48
C ARG A 251 13.36 7.40 5.97
N ARG A 252 14.50 6.73 5.87
CA ARG A 252 15.72 7.31 5.27
C ARG A 252 15.68 7.33 3.74
N ALA A 253 14.69 6.71 3.11
CA ALA A 253 14.58 6.58 1.67
C ALA A 253 15.81 5.93 1.01
N ASP A 254 16.46 5.02 1.70
CA ASP A 254 17.69 4.32 1.30
C ASP A 254 17.40 2.92 0.71
N LYS A 255 17.15 1.94 1.57
CA LYS A 255 16.93 0.54 1.22
C LYS A 255 15.68 -0.04 1.88
N VAL A 256 15.23 -1.18 1.38
CA VAL A 256 14.31 -2.07 2.10
C VAL A 256 15.07 -2.74 3.24
N TYR A 257 14.41 -2.96 4.37
CA TYR A 257 14.96 -3.65 5.54
C TYR A 257 14.19 -4.93 5.83
N ARG A 258 14.85 -5.91 6.43
CA ARG A 258 14.30 -7.21 6.77
C ARG A 258 14.68 -7.61 8.19
N SER A 259 13.70 -8.11 8.95
CA SER A 259 13.86 -8.77 10.24
C SER A 259 13.41 -10.22 10.14
N SER A 260 13.95 -11.10 10.98
CA SER A 260 13.48 -12.48 11.15
C SER A 260 12.82 -12.62 12.51
N GLY A 261 11.77 -13.43 12.60
CA GLY A 261 11.02 -13.63 13.82
C GLY A 261 10.66 -15.08 14.08
N SER A 262 10.34 -15.39 15.34
CA SER A 262 9.78 -16.68 15.72
C SER A 262 8.38 -16.90 15.13
N LEU A 263 7.96 -18.15 14.98
CA LEU A 263 6.66 -18.51 14.36
C LEU A 263 5.45 -17.96 15.12
N ASP A 264 5.59 -17.71 16.42
CA ASP A 264 4.56 -17.09 17.26
C ASP A 264 4.56 -15.55 17.16
N GLY A 265 5.59 -14.97 16.55
CA GLY A 265 5.76 -13.51 16.42
C GLY A 265 6.19 -12.81 17.71
N GLU A 266 6.64 -13.53 18.72
CA GLU A 266 7.03 -12.95 20.02
C GLU A 266 8.49 -12.47 20.05
N ASN A 267 9.34 -13.00 19.18
CA ASN A 267 10.77 -12.66 19.14
C ASN A 267 11.17 -12.23 17.73
N TRP A 268 11.86 -11.11 17.61
CA TRP A 268 12.32 -10.56 16.34
C TRP A 268 13.77 -10.09 16.42
N THR A 269 14.49 -10.22 15.32
CA THR A 269 15.84 -9.63 15.18
C THR A 269 15.75 -8.16 14.78
N SER A 270 16.81 -7.39 15.02
CA SER A 270 16.96 -6.04 14.48
C SER A 270 16.90 -6.07 12.94
N PRO A 271 16.23 -5.11 12.29
CA PRO A 271 16.15 -5.06 10.84
C PRO A 271 17.51 -4.79 10.19
N ILE A 272 17.87 -5.59 9.20
CA ILE A 272 19.04 -5.40 8.35
C ILE A 272 18.63 -4.95 6.95
N SER A 273 19.44 -4.14 6.28
CA SER A 273 19.17 -3.73 4.91
C SER A 273 19.32 -4.90 3.94
N VAL A 274 18.44 -4.95 2.92
CA VAL A 274 18.56 -5.86 1.77
C VAL A 274 18.94 -5.08 0.52
N ASP A 275 19.38 -5.77 -0.53
CA ASP A 275 19.85 -5.10 -1.74
C ASP A 275 18.71 -4.67 -2.68
N LEU A 276 17.73 -3.99 -2.13
CA LEU A 276 16.67 -3.29 -2.86
C LEU A 276 16.57 -1.85 -2.36
N PRO A 277 16.47 -0.87 -3.26
CA PRO A 277 16.25 0.51 -2.86
C PRO A 277 14.84 0.72 -2.29
N ASN A 278 14.68 1.74 -1.45
CA ASN A 278 13.38 2.20 -0.99
C ASN A 278 13.37 3.73 -0.91
N ASN A 279 12.34 4.34 -1.49
CA ASN A 279 12.16 5.78 -1.56
C ASN A 279 11.25 6.34 -0.46
N ASN A 280 11.17 5.69 0.69
CA ASN A 280 10.20 6.01 1.72
C ASN A 280 8.74 5.91 1.22
N SER A 281 8.46 4.97 0.32
CA SER A 281 7.12 4.53 -0.05
C SER A 281 6.86 3.13 0.49
N SER A 282 5.60 2.78 0.70
CA SER A 282 5.20 1.45 1.17
C SER A 282 5.62 0.36 0.18
N ILE A 283 5.85 -0.82 0.73
CA ILE A 283 6.13 -2.05 0.02
C ILE A 283 5.15 -3.13 0.49
N GLN A 284 5.01 -4.21 -0.27
CA GLN A 284 4.39 -5.44 0.20
C GLN A 284 5.15 -6.65 -0.33
N CYS A 285 5.40 -7.63 0.55
CA CYS A 285 5.96 -8.93 0.23
C CYS A 285 4.88 -10.00 0.21
N LEU A 286 5.13 -11.07 -0.53
CA LEU A 286 4.25 -12.22 -0.63
C LEU A 286 5.09 -13.49 -0.83
N ARG A 287 4.90 -14.52 0.03
CA ARG A 287 5.40 -15.87 -0.24
C ARG A 287 4.46 -16.53 -1.24
N LEU A 288 4.97 -16.89 -2.40
CA LEU A 288 4.23 -17.58 -3.44
C LEU A 288 4.09 -19.08 -3.11
N ARG A 289 3.06 -19.71 -3.63
CA ARG A 289 2.82 -21.16 -3.44
C ARG A 289 3.93 -22.05 -3.97
N ASN A 290 4.71 -21.57 -4.95
CA ASN A 290 5.89 -22.28 -5.46
C ASN A 290 7.15 -22.09 -4.60
N GLY A 291 7.05 -21.40 -3.47
CA GLY A 291 8.14 -21.15 -2.54
C GLY A 291 8.95 -19.89 -2.81
N LEU A 292 8.80 -19.23 -3.95
CA LEU A 292 9.48 -17.98 -4.24
C LEU A 292 8.93 -16.84 -3.36
N LEU A 293 9.74 -15.83 -3.11
CA LEU A 293 9.35 -14.61 -2.44
C LEU A 293 9.24 -13.47 -3.45
N ALA A 294 8.08 -12.82 -3.49
CA ALA A 294 7.84 -11.64 -4.31
C ALA A 294 7.77 -10.38 -3.45
N ILE A 295 8.29 -9.26 -3.95
CA ILE A 295 8.12 -7.92 -3.37
C ILE A 295 7.72 -6.93 -4.45
N VAL A 296 6.77 -6.04 -4.12
CA VAL A 296 6.43 -4.88 -4.97
C VAL A 296 6.90 -3.61 -4.27
N PHE A 297 7.65 -2.79 -4.99
CA PHE A 297 8.34 -1.62 -4.45
C PHE A 297 8.62 -0.58 -5.54
N ASN A 298 9.01 0.63 -5.15
CA ASN A 298 9.58 1.60 -6.09
C ASN A 298 11.09 1.38 -6.19
N ARG A 299 11.60 1.11 -7.41
CA ARG A 299 13.03 0.90 -7.67
C ARG A 299 13.80 2.23 -7.73
N PHE A 300 13.70 2.95 -6.65
CA PHE A 300 14.40 4.22 -6.40
C PHE A 300 14.72 4.34 -4.91
N GLY A 301 15.88 4.87 -4.61
CA GLY A 301 16.32 5.20 -3.26
C GLY A 301 17.38 6.28 -3.31
N LEU A 302 17.59 6.98 -2.21
CA LEU A 302 18.70 7.91 -2.04
C LEU A 302 19.96 7.12 -1.71
N PRO A 303 21.16 7.69 -1.97
CA PRO A 303 22.40 7.10 -1.49
C PRO A 303 22.32 6.84 0.02
N GLN A 304 22.78 5.68 0.44
CA GLN A 304 22.82 5.32 1.85
C GLN A 304 23.72 6.31 2.59
N GLN A 305 23.14 7.02 3.55
CA GLN A 305 23.91 7.87 4.43
C GLN A 305 24.63 7.01 5.48
N PRO A 306 25.81 7.43 5.97
CA PRO A 306 26.44 6.77 7.09
C PRO A 306 25.44 6.64 8.25
N GLU A 307 25.46 5.51 8.94
CA GLU A 307 24.68 5.37 10.16
C GLU A 307 25.21 6.38 11.18
N SER A 308 24.47 7.47 11.38
CA SER A 308 24.69 8.36 12.51
C SER A 308 23.84 7.85 13.67
N GLU A 309 24.34 7.95 14.89
CA GLU A 309 23.58 7.64 16.10
C GLU A 309 22.31 8.50 16.22
N GLU A 310 22.33 9.68 15.60
CA GLU A 310 21.16 10.55 15.49
C GLU A 310 20.39 10.25 14.19
N TRP A 311 19.18 9.80 14.32
CA TRP A 311 18.22 9.76 13.24
C TRP A 311 17.93 11.19 12.79
N GLY A 312 18.40 11.57 11.61
CA GLY A 312 17.97 12.79 10.95
C GLY A 312 16.48 12.73 10.60
N SER A 313 15.92 13.83 10.15
CA SER A 313 14.55 13.89 9.65
C SER A 313 14.33 12.89 8.52
N ALA A 314 13.11 12.33 8.42
CA ALA A 314 12.72 11.43 7.34
C ALA A 314 12.92 12.09 5.97
N GLN A 315 13.39 11.30 5.01
CA GLN A 315 13.59 11.75 3.63
C GLN A 315 12.35 11.43 2.79
N TRP A 316 11.89 12.39 2.01
CA TRP A 316 10.68 12.26 1.19
C TRP A 316 10.98 12.58 -0.28
N PRO A 317 11.72 11.73 -1.00
CA PRO A 317 11.95 11.95 -2.42
C PRO A 317 10.61 11.93 -3.17
N MET A 318 10.47 12.88 -4.08
CA MET A 318 9.28 12.98 -4.93
C MET A 318 9.24 11.87 -5.98
N THR A 319 10.39 11.25 -6.29
CA THR A 319 10.51 10.16 -7.24
C THR A 319 9.91 8.89 -6.68
N ARG A 320 8.77 8.45 -7.24
CA ARG A 320 8.09 7.21 -6.89
C ARG A 320 7.82 6.36 -8.13
N TRP A 321 8.85 6.19 -8.94
CA TRP A 321 8.89 5.33 -10.13
C TRP A 321 10.32 4.86 -10.39
N PRO A 322 10.53 3.78 -11.15
CA PRO A 322 9.49 2.85 -11.57
C PRO A 322 8.88 2.11 -10.40
N LEU A 323 7.65 1.59 -10.60
CA LEU A 323 7.10 0.55 -9.74
C LEU A 323 7.59 -0.78 -10.29
N SER A 324 8.11 -1.63 -9.41
CA SER A 324 8.80 -2.86 -9.81
C SER A 324 8.35 -4.05 -8.96
N VAL A 325 8.45 -5.23 -9.55
CA VAL A 325 8.37 -6.52 -8.85
C VAL A 325 9.76 -7.12 -8.82
N ALA A 326 10.18 -7.60 -7.64
CA ALA A 326 11.38 -8.41 -7.52
C ALA A 326 11.03 -9.79 -6.97
N ILE A 327 11.79 -10.82 -7.39
CA ILE A 327 11.64 -12.21 -6.97
C ILE A 327 12.96 -12.68 -6.34
N SER A 328 12.84 -13.42 -5.23
CA SER A 328 13.93 -14.03 -4.48
C SER A 328 13.67 -15.51 -4.25
N GLU A 329 14.73 -16.31 -4.26
CA GLU A 329 14.73 -17.75 -3.90
C GLU A 329 15.30 -18.02 -2.50
N ASP A 330 15.94 -17.02 -1.90
CA ASP A 330 16.74 -17.14 -0.67
C ASP A 330 16.23 -16.26 0.47
N ASP A 331 14.90 -16.18 0.61
CA ASP A 331 14.26 -15.42 1.67
C ASP A 331 14.56 -13.91 1.67
N GLY A 332 14.86 -13.37 0.49
CA GLY A 332 15.11 -11.95 0.31
C GLY A 332 16.52 -11.51 0.67
N LEU A 333 17.47 -12.43 0.73
CA LEU A 333 18.89 -12.12 0.85
C LEU A 333 19.45 -11.60 -0.48
N SER A 334 18.98 -12.17 -1.61
CA SER A 334 19.26 -11.68 -2.95
C SER A 334 17.99 -11.58 -3.79
N TRP A 335 18.03 -10.75 -4.83
CA TRP A 335 16.91 -10.46 -5.72
C TRP A 335 17.37 -10.52 -7.19
N PRO A 336 17.61 -11.72 -7.72
CA PRO A 336 18.17 -11.88 -9.06
C PRO A 336 17.24 -11.43 -10.19
N TRP A 337 15.93 -11.39 -9.93
CA TRP A 337 14.95 -11.00 -10.93
C TRP A 337 14.19 -9.76 -10.48
N ILE A 338 14.29 -8.70 -11.26
CA ILE A 338 13.56 -7.44 -11.02
C ILE A 338 12.94 -7.02 -12.34
N ARG A 339 11.64 -6.74 -12.34
CA ARG A 339 10.93 -6.20 -13.49
C ARG A 339 10.20 -4.92 -13.13
N ASP A 340 10.45 -3.88 -13.91
CA ASP A 340 9.68 -2.65 -13.85
C ASP A 340 8.33 -2.87 -14.53
N ILE A 341 7.24 -2.58 -13.83
CA ILE A 341 5.88 -2.81 -14.32
C ILE A 341 5.17 -1.51 -14.70
N ASP A 342 5.62 -0.37 -14.19
CA ASP A 342 5.07 0.93 -14.54
C ASP A 342 6.11 2.04 -14.33
N TYR A 343 6.25 2.89 -15.36
CA TYR A 343 7.13 4.07 -15.34
C TYR A 343 6.34 5.36 -15.20
N SER A 344 5.02 5.29 -14.99
CA SER A 344 4.13 6.47 -14.97
C SER A 344 4.17 7.30 -16.26
N GLN A 345 4.40 6.66 -17.41
CA GLN A 345 4.49 7.35 -18.70
C GLN A 345 3.11 7.77 -19.19
N GLY A 346 3.05 8.93 -19.83
CA GLY A 346 2.00 9.32 -20.76
C GLY A 346 0.81 10.09 -20.18
N PHE A 347 0.73 10.33 -18.88
CA PHE A 347 -0.41 11.04 -18.30
C PHE A 347 -0.15 12.51 -17.98
N ALA A 348 1.07 12.88 -17.70
CA ALA A 348 1.48 14.25 -17.46
C ALA A 348 2.62 14.59 -18.40
N GLY A 349 2.54 15.71 -19.09
CA GLY A 349 3.66 16.21 -19.85
C GLY A 349 4.93 16.27 -19.01
N GLN A 350 6.10 16.26 -19.63
CA GLN A 350 7.40 16.21 -19.00
C GLN A 350 7.60 17.24 -17.88
N ALA A 351 6.97 18.42 -17.98
CA ALA A 351 7.02 19.47 -16.96
C ALA A 351 6.32 19.07 -15.63
N ASN A 352 5.40 18.12 -15.66
CA ASN A 352 4.65 17.66 -14.50
C ASN A 352 5.04 16.23 -14.06
N TRP A 353 5.97 15.61 -14.76
CA TRP A 353 6.36 14.23 -14.52
C TRP A 353 6.76 13.96 -13.07
N GLN A 354 7.58 14.81 -12.47
CA GLN A 354 7.98 14.67 -11.08
C GLN A 354 6.82 14.77 -10.08
N ARG A 355 5.76 15.52 -10.42
CA ARG A 355 4.59 15.69 -9.55
C ARG A 355 3.52 14.63 -9.78
N ASN A 356 3.30 14.24 -11.02
CA ASN A 356 2.18 13.37 -11.43
C ASN A 356 2.58 11.92 -11.68
N GLY A 357 3.87 11.63 -11.70
CA GLY A 357 4.41 10.30 -11.91
C GLY A 357 4.47 9.42 -10.66
N GLN A 358 3.82 9.81 -9.56
CA GLN A 358 3.91 9.04 -8.31
C GLN A 358 3.07 7.77 -8.38
N LEU A 359 3.77 6.64 -8.29
CA LEU A 359 3.23 5.29 -8.13
C LEU A 359 3.53 4.86 -6.69
N ALA A 360 2.50 4.59 -5.90
CA ALA A 360 2.75 4.44 -4.46
C ALA A 360 1.87 3.37 -3.81
N TYR A 361 2.34 2.86 -2.68
CA TYR A 361 1.62 1.97 -1.78
C TYR A 361 1.03 0.75 -2.50
N PRO A 362 1.89 -0.10 -3.08
CA PRO A 362 1.43 -1.31 -3.75
C PRO A 362 0.83 -2.32 -2.79
N SER A 363 -0.06 -3.14 -3.34
CA SER A 363 -0.53 -4.39 -2.77
C SER A 363 -0.36 -5.51 -3.77
N ILE A 364 -0.05 -6.72 -3.30
CA ILE A 364 0.14 -7.92 -4.11
C ILE A 364 -0.57 -9.12 -3.49
N VAL A 365 -1.25 -9.90 -4.33
CA VAL A 365 -1.77 -11.24 -3.99
C VAL A 365 -1.52 -12.20 -5.14
N GLU A 366 -1.43 -13.49 -4.85
CA GLU A 366 -1.30 -14.54 -5.86
C GLU A 366 -2.68 -15.07 -6.27
N GLY A 367 -2.91 -15.20 -7.56
CA GLY A 367 -4.13 -15.78 -8.13
C GLY A 367 -4.09 -17.31 -8.15
N ASN A 368 -5.23 -17.94 -8.47
CA ASN A 368 -5.35 -19.41 -8.46
C ASN A 368 -4.42 -20.12 -9.45
N LEU A 369 -4.02 -19.43 -10.52
CA LEU A 369 -3.10 -19.94 -11.54
C LEU A 369 -1.64 -19.59 -11.30
N GLY A 370 -1.30 -18.98 -10.16
CA GLY A 370 0.05 -18.53 -9.82
C GLY A 370 0.41 -17.17 -10.41
N ASP A 371 -0.54 -16.47 -10.98
CA ASP A 371 -0.38 -15.11 -11.47
C ASP A 371 -0.34 -14.10 -10.31
N LEU A 372 0.35 -13.00 -10.52
CA LEU A 372 0.50 -11.90 -9.56
C LEU A 372 -0.53 -10.82 -9.85
N HIS A 373 -1.41 -10.55 -8.90
CA HIS A 373 -2.33 -9.43 -8.94
C HIS A 373 -1.80 -8.31 -8.08
N ILE A 374 -1.61 -7.13 -8.68
CA ILE A 374 -0.98 -5.98 -8.03
C ILE A 374 -1.90 -4.77 -8.18
N ALA A 375 -2.07 -4.00 -7.11
CA ALA A 375 -2.77 -2.72 -7.14
C ALA A 375 -1.91 -1.64 -6.49
N TYR A 376 -1.96 -0.41 -7.00
CA TYR A 376 -1.20 0.71 -6.47
C TYR A 376 -1.86 2.05 -6.80
N SER A 377 -1.53 3.07 -6.01
CA SER A 377 -1.95 4.45 -6.31
C SER A 377 -1.21 4.96 -7.53
N TRP A 378 -1.94 5.45 -8.50
CA TRP A 378 -1.45 5.89 -9.80
C TRP A 378 -1.72 7.37 -10.05
N GLY A 379 -0.83 8.02 -10.82
CA GLY A 379 -0.99 9.40 -11.26
C GLY A 379 -1.08 10.40 -10.10
N ALA A 380 -0.19 10.32 -9.11
CA ALA A 380 -0.24 11.12 -7.89
C ALA A 380 -1.59 11.00 -7.15
N ARG A 381 -2.12 9.77 -7.04
CA ARG A 381 -3.38 9.42 -6.37
C ARG A 381 -4.65 9.76 -7.18
N ALA A 382 -4.53 10.02 -8.48
CA ALA A 382 -5.71 10.26 -9.33
C ALA A 382 -6.63 9.02 -9.39
N ALA A 383 -6.04 7.82 -9.40
CA ALA A 383 -6.78 6.56 -9.43
C ALA A 383 -5.98 5.43 -8.75
N ILE A 384 -6.62 4.27 -8.61
CA ILE A 384 -5.95 3.01 -8.33
C ILE A 384 -5.71 2.30 -9.66
N ARG A 385 -4.47 1.87 -9.90
CA ARG A 385 -4.14 1.00 -11.04
C ARG A 385 -3.98 -0.43 -10.55
N TYR A 386 -4.56 -1.35 -11.31
CA TYR A 386 -4.42 -2.79 -11.16
C TYR A 386 -3.61 -3.35 -12.31
N VAL A 387 -2.76 -4.33 -12.01
CA VAL A 387 -1.96 -5.09 -13.00
C VAL A 387 -2.00 -6.56 -12.61
N CYS A 388 -2.17 -7.44 -13.60
CA CYS A 388 -2.03 -8.89 -13.46
C CYS A 388 -0.95 -9.37 -14.43
N LEU A 389 0.05 -10.10 -13.92
CA LEU A 389 1.14 -10.66 -14.71
C LEU A 389 1.55 -12.03 -14.17
N ARG A 390 2.17 -12.85 -15.02
CA ARG A 390 2.68 -14.15 -14.61
C ARG A 390 4.05 -14.02 -13.96
N VAL A 391 4.38 -14.93 -13.05
CA VAL A 391 5.70 -14.96 -12.39
C VAL A 391 6.83 -15.10 -13.42
N GLU A 392 6.61 -15.91 -14.48
CA GLU A 392 7.59 -16.12 -15.56
C GLU A 392 7.90 -14.82 -16.32
N GLU A 393 6.97 -13.87 -16.37
CA GLU A 393 7.22 -12.56 -16.96
C GLU A 393 8.20 -11.73 -16.14
N VAL A 394 8.36 -12.02 -14.84
CA VAL A 394 9.39 -11.42 -14.00
C VAL A 394 10.71 -12.16 -14.09
N VAL A 395 10.69 -13.50 -13.91
CA VAL A 395 11.87 -14.37 -13.89
C VAL A 395 12.54 -14.48 -15.26
N GLY A 396 11.77 -14.51 -16.35
CA GLY A 396 12.28 -14.57 -17.71
C GLY A 396 12.76 -13.22 -18.29
N TYR A 397 12.67 -12.14 -17.52
CA TYR A 397 13.06 -10.80 -17.95
C TYR A 397 14.55 -10.57 -17.66
N SER A 398 15.38 -10.65 -18.71
CA SER A 398 16.78 -10.22 -18.66
C SER A 398 16.86 -8.76 -19.11
N PHE A 399 17.60 -7.92 -18.37
CA PHE A 399 17.89 -6.54 -18.77
C PHE A 399 18.86 -6.50 -19.93
#